data_b2d95491e833abe4519c51af71a6be0f
#
_entry.id   b2d95491e833abe4519c51af71a6be0f
#
_cell.length_a   1.000
_cell.length_b   1.000
_cell.length_c   1.000
_cell.angle_alpha   90.00
_cell.angle_beta   90.00
_cell.angle_gamma   90.00
#
_symmetry.space_group_name_H-M   'P 1'
#
loop_
_entity.id
_entity.type
_entity.pdbx_description
1 polymer ?
#
loop_
_entity_poly.entity_id
_entity_poly.type
_entity_poly.pdbx_seq_one_letter_code
_entity_poly.pdbx_strand_id
1 'polypeptide(L)'
;MEKIKLSRPVLCEGKYDKIKLSAVIDGQILTTDGFSVFNNREKQLLLRKICETRGLIVITDSDRAGFFIRQKLKCFLPENGKVTQIYIPRIKGRERRKKEDSKDGFLGVEGMKPEVLRTLLLRAGLCGEDVPLPPPVSKAALYEMGLSGGKNSVEKRKRVCRALGLPENLSSNAKALAEACALLRADEETLRRAALSQDAEGTKECERAGETEKNT
;
A
#
# COMPACT_ATOMS: atom_id res chain seq x y z
N MET A 1 7.97 -22.31 5.97
CA MET A 1 7.84 -21.01 6.66
C MET A 1 6.53 -21.05 7.44
N GLU A 2 6.56 -20.74 8.72
CA GLU A 2 5.34 -20.70 9.56
C GLU A 2 4.42 -19.57 9.08
N LYS A 3 3.11 -19.87 8.97
CA LYS A 3 2.11 -18.89 8.54
C LYS A 3 1.78 -17.92 9.67
N ILE A 4 1.42 -16.69 9.32
CA ILE A 4 0.95 -15.68 10.27
C ILE A 4 -0.53 -15.95 10.55
N LYS A 5 -0.85 -16.19 11.82
CA LYS A 5 -2.24 -16.34 12.27
C LYS A 5 -2.91 -14.98 12.32
N LEU A 6 -4.02 -14.82 11.60
CA LEU A 6 -4.81 -13.59 11.57
C LEU A 6 -6.23 -13.86 12.05
N SER A 7 -6.66 -13.11 13.07
CA SER A 7 -8.04 -13.14 13.56
C SER A 7 -9.00 -12.37 12.64
N ARG A 8 -8.51 -11.29 12.01
CA ARG A 8 -9.29 -10.49 11.07
C ARG A 8 -9.21 -11.05 9.65
N PRO A 9 -10.35 -11.13 8.92
CA PRO A 9 -10.34 -11.55 7.54
C PRO A 9 -9.53 -10.61 6.64
N VAL A 10 -8.90 -11.19 5.62
CA VAL A 10 -8.17 -10.47 4.57
C VAL A 10 -9.03 -10.43 3.32
N LEU A 11 -9.15 -9.26 2.70
CA LEU A 11 -9.80 -9.05 1.41
C LEU A 11 -8.72 -8.74 0.36
N CYS A 12 -8.70 -9.51 -0.72
CA CYS A 12 -7.82 -9.29 -1.88
C CYS A 12 -8.64 -9.22 -3.18
N GLU A 13 -7.99 -8.93 -4.29
CA GLU A 13 -8.70 -8.72 -5.57
C GLU A 13 -9.26 -10.01 -6.15
N GLY A 14 -8.41 -11.04 -6.27
CA GLY A 14 -8.76 -12.21 -7.02
C GLY A 14 -8.25 -13.54 -6.47
N LYS A 15 -8.60 -14.61 -7.21
CA LYS A 15 -8.27 -16.00 -6.85
C LYS A 15 -6.77 -16.23 -6.68
N TYR A 16 -5.95 -15.65 -7.55
CA TYR A 16 -4.51 -15.89 -7.53
C TYR A 16 -3.82 -15.17 -6.38
N ASP A 17 -4.31 -13.95 -6.02
CA ASP A 17 -3.86 -13.27 -4.81
C ASP A 17 -4.20 -14.08 -3.56
N LYS A 18 -5.42 -14.63 -3.50
CA LYS A 18 -5.84 -15.52 -2.42
C LYS A 18 -4.93 -16.73 -2.30
N ILE A 19 -4.58 -17.41 -3.40
CA ILE A 19 -3.65 -18.53 -3.40
C ILE A 19 -2.28 -18.08 -2.86
N LYS A 20 -1.78 -16.95 -3.30
CA LYS A 20 -0.50 -16.40 -2.87
C LYS A 20 -0.49 -16.05 -1.38
N LEU A 21 -1.51 -15.36 -0.93
CA LEU A 21 -1.67 -14.97 0.48
C LEU A 21 -1.85 -16.18 1.39
N SER A 22 -2.54 -17.23 0.96
CA SER A 22 -2.73 -18.46 1.74
C SER A 22 -1.43 -19.24 1.99
N ALA A 23 -0.37 -18.95 1.24
CA ALA A 23 0.96 -19.49 1.52
C ALA A 23 1.63 -18.86 2.76
N VAL A 24 1.23 -17.64 3.14
CA VAL A 24 1.84 -16.88 4.25
C VAL A 24 0.87 -16.59 5.40
N ILE A 25 -0.43 -16.73 5.17
CA ILE A 25 -1.50 -16.42 6.13
C ILE A 25 -2.21 -17.71 6.54
N ASP A 26 -2.43 -17.86 7.84
CA ASP A 26 -3.39 -18.79 8.45
C ASP A 26 -4.58 -17.98 8.95
N GLY A 27 -5.65 -17.91 8.14
CA GLY A 27 -6.82 -17.09 8.41
C GLY A 27 -7.79 -17.05 7.22
N GLN A 28 -8.88 -16.34 7.36
CA GLN A 28 -9.89 -16.20 6.32
C GLN A 28 -9.42 -15.19 5.25
N ILE A 29 -9.42 -15.62 3.98
CA ILE A 29 -9.09 -14.77 2.85
C ILE A 29 -10.30 -14.72 1.91
N LEU A 30 -10.84 -13.53 1.72
CA LEU A 30 -11.96 -13.19 0.86
C LEU A 30 -11.44 -12.53 -0.42
N THR A 31 -12.21 -12.59 -1.49
CA THR A 31 -11.89 -11.94 -2.77
C THR A 31 -12.98 -10.94 -3.14
N THR A 32 -12.61 -9.86 -3.80
CA THR A 32 -13.59 -8.96 -4.44
C THR A 32 -14.13 -9.54 -5.74
N ASP A 33 -13.44 -10.54 -6.30
CA ASP A 33 -13.67 -11.09 -7.65
C ASP A 33 -13.67 -9.97 -8.70
N GLY A 34 -12.65 -9.15 -8.64
CA GLY A 34 -12.53 -7.93 -9.42
C GLY A 34 -13.59 -6.90 -9.01
N PHE A 35 -14.32 -6.37 -9.99
CA PHE A 35 -15.37 -5.36 -9.74
C PHE A 35 -16.74 -5.95 -9.39
N SER A 36 -16.91 -7.27 -9.39
CA SER A 36 -18.21 -7.91 -9.17
C SER A 36 -18.80 -7.61 -7.79
N VAL A 37 -17.96 -7.41 -6.78
CA VAL A 37 -18.37 -7.04 -5.42
C VAL A 37 -19.20 -5.74 -5.41
N PHE A 38 -18.95 -4.81 -6.32
CA PHE A 38 -19.63 -3.51 -6.34
C PHE A 38 -21.05 -3.57 -6.92
N ASN A 39 -21.36 -4.66 -7.60
CA ASN A 39 -22.70 -4.94 -8.15
C ASN A 39 -23.45 -6.00 -7.34
N ASN A 40 -22.83 -6.58 -6.30
CA ASN A 40 -23.42 -7.60 -5.45
C ASN A 40 -23.72 -7.07 -4.06
N ARG A 41 -24.99 -6.66 -3.85
CA ARG A 41 -25.46 -6.08 -2.59
C ARG A 41 -25.28 -7.02 -1.40
N GLU A 42 -25.49 -8.31 -1.57
CA GLU A 42 -25.33 -9.30 -0.50
C GLU A 42 -23.87 -9.39 -0.03
N LYS A 43 -22.95 -9.43 -0.99
CA LYS A 43 -21.51 -9.44 -0.71
C LYS A 43 -21.06 -8.15 -0.02
N GLN A 44 -21.60 -7.00 -0.41
CA GLN A 44 -21.35 -5.72 0.27
C GLN A 44 -21.85 -5.74 1.73
N LEU A 45 -23.08 -6.22 1.96
CA LEU A 45 -23.66 -6.35 3.31
C LEU A 45 -22.83 -7.30 4.18
N LEU A 46 -22.38 -8.43 3.62
CA LEU A 46 -21.50 -9.36 4.32
C LEU A 46 -20.17 -8.71 4.71
N LEU A 47 -19.50 -8.03 3.78
CA LEU A 47 -18.25 -7.33 4.04
C LEU A 47 -18.44 -6.22 5.08
N ARG A 48 -19.55 -5.48 5.00
CA ARG A 48 -19.92 -4.48 6.00
C ARG A 48 -20.05 -5.09 7.38
N LYS A 49 -20.80 -6.20 7.51
CA LYS A 49 -21.00 -6.91 8.78
C LYS A 49 -19.67 -7.42 9.35
N ILE A 50 -18.83 -8.03 8.52
CA ILE A 50 -17.49 -8.47 8.91
C ILE A 50 -16.67 -7.30 9.43
N CYS A 51 -16.69 -6.17 8.71
CA CYS A 51 -15.95 -4.97 9.08
C CYS A 51 -16.41 -4.41 10.43
N GLU A 52 -17.71 -4.38 10.68
CA GLU A 52 -18.32 -3.94 11.96
C GLU A 52 -17.93 -4.83 13.14
N THR A 53 -17.94 -6.14 12.94
CA THR A 53 -17.78 -7.11 14.04
C THR A 53 -16.34 -7.49 14.30
N ARG A 54 -15.53 -7.67 13.26
CA ARG A 54 -14.17 -8.21 13.35
C ARG A 54 -13.09 -7.26 12.82
N GLY A 55 -13.49 -6.28 12.03
CA GLY A 55 -12.57 -5.52 11.21
C GLY A 55 -12.16 -6.27 9.94
N LEU A 56 -11.49 -5.58 9.02
CA LEU A 56 -11.10 -6.09 7.72
C LEU A 56 -9.69 -5.65 7.36
N ILE A 57 -8.89 -6.54 6.81
CA ILE A 57 -7.58 -6.24 6.24
C ILE A 57 -7.74 -6.24 4.72
N VAL A 58 -7.36 -5.16 4.04
CA VAL A 58 -7.48 -5.02 2.58
C VAL A 58 -6.09 -5.02 1.97
N ILE A 59 -5.82 -5.99 1.09
CA ILE A 59 -4.57 -6.11 0.33
C ILE A 59 -4.93 -6.14 -1.15
N THR A 60 -4.53 -5.14 -1.91
CA THR A 60 -4.74 -5.07 -3.36
C THR A 60 -3.47 -4.64 -4.06
N ASP A 61 -3.44 -4.78 -5.37
CA ASP A 61 -2.35 -4.33 -6.21
C ASP A 61 -2.11 -2.82 -6.05
N SER A 62 -0.89 -2.38 -6.33
CA SER A 62 -0.49 -0.97 -6.27
C SER A 62 -0.65 -0.27 -7.62
N ASP A 63 -1.72 -0.62 -8.33
CA ASP A 63 -2.10 -0.07 -9.62
C ASP A 63 -3.43 0.71 -9.56
N ARG A 64 -3.90 1.19 -10.72
CA ARG A 64 -5.17 1.94 -10.81
C ARG A 64 -6.37 1.11 -10.39
N ALA A 65 -6.39 -0.20 -10.70
CA ALA A 65 -7.50 -1.07 -10.37
C ALA A 65 -7.60 -1.28 -8.86
N GLY A 66 -6.49 -1.61 -8.19
CA GLY A 66 -6.44 -1.74 -6.74
C GLY A 66 -6.79 -0.44 -6.01
N PHE A 67 -6.36 0.72 -6.53
CA PHE A 67 -6.74 2.00 -5.98
C PHE A 67 -8.26 2.25 -6.11
N PHE A 68 -8.84 1.97 -7.27
CA PHE A 68 -10.27 2.09 -7.50
C PHE A 68 -11.08 1.17 -6.57
N ILE A 69 -10.64 -0.09 -6.40
CA ILE A 69 -11.26 -1.04 -5.46
C ILE A 69 -11.28 -0.45 -4.05
N ARG A 70 -10.15 0.09 -3.57
CA ARG A 70 -10.07 0.71 -2.23
C ARG A 70 -11.01 1.88 -2.06
N GLN A 71 -11.12 2.75 -3.07
CA GLN A 71 -12.07 3.87 -3.02
C GLN A 71 -13.51 3.40 -2.98
N LYS A 72 -13.87 2.41 -3.82
CA LYS A 72 -15.22 1.86 -3.85
C LYS A 72 -15.59 1.14 -2.55
N LEU A 73 -14.65 0.43 -1.92
CA LEU A 73 -14.86 -0.18 -0.60
C LEU A 73 -15.25 0.87 0.45
N LYS A 74 -14.65 2.06 0.44
CA LYS A 74 -15.00 3.15 1.35
C LYS A 74 -16.45 3.62 1.22
N CYS A 75 -17.06 3.46 0.04
CA CYS A 75 -18.43 3.91 -0.19
C CYS A 75 -19.49 3.07 0.55
N PHE A 76 -19.16 1.83 0.91
CA PHE A 76 -20.14 0.94 1.57
C PHE A 76 -19.65 0.32 2.87
N LEU A 77 -18.35 0.38 3.17
CA LEU A 77 -17.84 -0.03 4.48
C LEU A 77 -18.15 1.05 5.53
N PRO A 78 -18.39 0.67 6.79
CA PRO A 78 -18.73 1.62 7.84
C PRO A 78 -17.55 2.53 8.15
N GLU A 79 -17.80 3.81 8.38
CA GLU A 79 -16.76 4.80 8.72
C GLU A 79 -16.01 4.44 10.02
N ASN A 80 -16.74 3.87 10.99
CA ASN A 80 -16.19 3.41 12.26
C ASN A 80 -15.63 1.98 12.21
N GLY A 81 -15.62 1.36 11.04
CA GLY A 81 -15.12 0.01 10.86
C GLY A 81 -13.59 -0.07 10.93
N LYS A 82 -13.06 -1.09 11.59
CA LYS A 82 -11.61 -1.35 11.61
C LYS A 82 -11.13 -1.87 10.26
N VAL A 83 -10.79 -0.99 9.33
CA VAL A 83 -10.21 -1.35 8.03
C VAL A 83 -8.71 -1.06 8.04
N THR A 84 -7.90 -2.11 7.92
CA THR A 84 -6.44 -1.98 7.74
C THR A 84 -6.12 -2.16 6.26
N GLN A 85 -5.57 -1.13 5.63
CA GLN A 85 -5.16 -1.20 4.23
C GLN A 85 -3.66 -1.45 4.12
N ILE A 86 -3.26 -2.52 3.45
CA ILE A 86 -1.87 -2.88 3.19
C ILE A 86 -1.57 -2.62 1.72
N TYR A 87 -0.51 -1.87 1.48
CA TYR A 87 -0.02 -1.56 0.14
C TYR A 87 1.21 -2.40 -0.16
N ILE A 88 1.21 -3.12 -1.29
CA ILE A 88 2.38 -3.84 -1.75
C ILE A 88 3.38 -2.87 -2.39
N PRO A 89 4.70 -3.16 -2.30
CA PRO A 89 5.73 -2.35 -2.94
C PRO A 89 5.64 -2.45 -4.47
N ARG A 90 6.03 -1.39 -5.16
CA ARG A 90 6.13 -1.37 -6.63
C ARG A 90 7.45 -2.01 -7.05
N ILE A 91 7.40 -3.29 -7.37
CA ILE A 91 8.55 -4.06 -7.87
C ILE A 91 8.34 -4.28 -9.36
N LYS A 92 9.29 -3.85 -10.19
CA LYS A 92 9.27 -4.12 -11.64
C LYS A 92 9.32 -5.61 -11.90
N GLY A 93 8.50 -6.08 -12.81
CA GLY A 93 8.47 -7.49 -13.18
C GLY A 93 7.15 -7.91 -13.80
N ARG A 94 7.15 -9.14 -14.31
CA ARG A 94 5.98 -9.78 -14.92
C ARG A 94 5.59 -11.01 -14.12
N GLU A 95 4.30 -11.17 -13.89
CA GLU A 95 3.75 -12.37 -13.27
C GLU A 95 3.91 -13.56 -14.24
N ARG A 96 4.38 -14.68 -13.71
CA ARG A 96 4.67 -15.88 -14.52
C ARG A 96 3.49 -16.37 -15.38
N ARG A 97 2.27 -16.11 -14.92
CA ARG A 97 1.03 -16.53 -15.58
C ARG A 97 0.62 -15.62 -16.73
N LYS A 98 0.95 -14.34 -16.66
CA LYS A 98 0.54 -13.35 -17.67
C LYS A 98 1.46 -13.42 -18.89
N LYS A 99 0.85 -13.50 -20.09
CA LYS A 99 1.59 -13.45 -21.37
C LYS A 99 2.14 -12.04 -21.66
N GLU A 100 1.43 -11.02 -21.21
CA GLU A 100 1.77 -9.60 -21.38
C GLU A 100 2.13 -8.98 -20.04
N ASP A 101 2.92 -7.94 -20.07
CA ASP A 101 3.24 -7.14 -18.88
C ASP A 101 1.98 -6.45 -18.36
N SER A 102 1.92 -6.21 -17.04
CA SER A 102 0.90 -5.31 -16.51
C SER A 102 1.06 -3.92 -17.14
N LYS A 103 -0.04 -3.18 -17.31
CA LYS A 103 -0.01 -1.83 -17.92
C LYS A 103 1.04 -0.91 -17.31
N ASP A 104 1.34 -1.09 -16.03
CA ASP A 104 2.31 -0.28 -15.28
C ASP A 104 3.67 -0.99 -15.11
N GLY A 105 3.87 -2.21 -15.62
CA GLY A 105 5.14 -2.97 -15.55
C GLY A 105 5.53 -3.42 -14.13
N PHE A 106 4.59 -3.44 -13.18
CA PHE A 106 4.84 -3.85 -11.80
C PHE A 106 4.15 -5.17 -11.45
N LEU A 107 4.76 -5.89 -10.50
CA LEU A 107 4.19 -7.10 -9.93
C LEU A 107 2.98 -6.76 -9.03
N GLY A 108 1.88 -7.49 -9.21
CA GLY A 108 0.77 -7.53 -8.28
C GLY A 108 1.04 -8.44 -7.07
N VAL A 109 0.04 -8.60 -6.20
CA VAL A 109 0.09 -9.52 -5.03
C VAL A 109 0.46 -10.93 -5.45
N GLU A 110 -0.09 -11.43 -6.56
CA GLU A 110 0.21 -12.74 -7.15
C GLU A 110 1.71 -12.91 -7.41
N GLY A 111 2.39 -11.88 -7.92
CA GLY A 111 3.81 -11.89 -8.28
C GLY A 111 4.78 -11.69 -7.12
N MET A 112 4.32 -11.25 -5.94
CA MET A 112 5.18 -10.97 -4.80
C MET A 112 5.81 -12.24 -4.24
N LYS A 113 7.06 -12.13 -3.74
CA LYS A 113 7.69 -13.22 -2.98
C LYS A 113 6.99 -13.36 -1.62
N PRO A 114 6.80 -14.61 -1.10
CA PRO A 114 6.17 -14.84 0.20
C PRO A 114 6.82 -14.04 1.36
N GLU A 115 8.15 -13.89 1.31
CA GLU A 115 8.92 -13.16 2.33
C GLU A 115 8.55 -11.67 2.36
N VAL A 116 8.29 -11.07 1.19
CA VAL A 116 7.86 -9.67 1.06
C VAL A 116 6.47 -9.50 1.68
N LEU A 117 5.53 -10.37 1.32
CA LEU A 117 4.17 -10.34 1.88
C LEU A 117 4.20 -10.54 3.39
N ARG A 118 5.01 -11.48 3.88
CA ARG A 118 5.21 -11.72 5.32
C ARG A 118 5.72 -10.46 6.02
N THR A 119 6.76 -9.85 5.47
CA THR A 119 7.33 -8.60 6.03
C THR A 119 6.29 -7.49 6.10
N LEU A 120 5.46 -7.32 5.06
CA LEU A 120 4.39 -6.32 5.05
C LEU A 120 3.35 -6.57 6.14
N LEU A 121 2.92 -7.82 6.30
CA LEU A 121 1.98 -8.21 7.34
C LEU A 121 2.54 -7.94 8.74
N LEU A 122 3.79 -8.33 8.99
CA LEU A 122 4.46 -8.10 10.27
C LEU A 122 4.62 -6.60 10.58
N ARG A 123 5.02 -5.80 9.58
CA ARG A 123 5.13 -4.34 9.73
C ARG A 123 3.78 -3.67 9.99
N ALA A 124 2.70 -4.21 9.45
CA ALA A 124 1.35 -3.75 9.75
C ALA A 124 0.85 -4.16 11.16
N GLY A 125 1.69 -4.80 11.97
CA GLY A 125 1.35 -5.25 13.31
C GLY A 125 0.39 -6.43 13.34
N LEU A 126 0.30 -7.18 12.25
CA LEU A 126 -0.61 -8.31 12.10
C LEU A 126 0.08 -9.62 12.50
N CYS A 127 0.69 -9.68 13.67
CA CYS A 127 1.34 -10.85 14.19
C CYS A 127 0.76 -11.22 15.58
N GLY A 128 -0.12 -12.21 15.61
CA GLY A 128 -0.59 -12.85 16.82
C GLY A 128 -1.70 -12.09 17.55
N GLU A 129 -1.44 -10.96 18.14
CA GLU A 129 -2.44 -10.09 18.76
C GLU A 129 -2.65 -8.81 17.96
N ASP A 130 -3.88 -8.31 17.93
CA ASP A 130 -4.23 -7.03 17.30
C ASP A 130 -3.60 -5.86 18.11
N VAL A 131 -2.31 -5.64 17.94
CA VAL A 131 -1.66 -4.45 18.50
C VAL A 131 -2.24 -3.23 17.78
N PRO A 132 -2.83 -2.26 18.49
CA PRO A 132 -3.39 -1.07 17.87
C PRO A 132 -2.35 -0.39 16.98
N LEU A 133 -2.77 0.04 15.80
CA LEU A 133 -1.92 0.85 14.93
C LEU A 133 -1.70 2.21 15.60
N PRO A 134 -0.51 2.81 15.45
CA PRO A 134 -0.30 4.17 15.89
C PRO A 134 -1.28 5.10 15.13
N PRO A 135 -1.74 6.17 15.75
CA PRO A 135 -2.58 7.15 15.07
C PRO A 135 -1.81 7.72 13.86
N PRO A 136 -2.50 8.06 12.77
CA PRO A 136 -1.87 8.74 11.65
C PRO A 136 -1.24 10.06 12.12
N VAL A 137 -0.12 10.43 11.49
CA VAL A 137 0.54 11.71 11.75
C VAL A 137 -0.45 12.86 11.58
N SER A 138 -0.45 13.80 12.51
CA SER A 138 -1.42 14.89 12.57
C SER A 138 -1.32 15.83 11.36
N LYS A 139 -2.41 16.53 11.05
CA LYS A 139 -2.40 17.55 9.97
C LYS A 139 -1.36 18.65 10.25
N ALA A 140 -1.17 19.05 11.51
CA ALA A 140 -0.18 20.04 11.90
C ALA A 140 1.23 19.56 11.57
N ALA A 141 1.59 18.35 12.00
CA ALA A 141 2.90 17.77 11.72
C ALA A 141 3.13 17.57 10.21
N LEU A 142 2.11 17.16 9.43
CA LEU A 142 2.22 17.10 7.97
C LEU A 142 2.49 18.47 7.33
N TYR A 143 1.89 19.53 7.90
CA TYR A 143 2.12 20.90 7.44
C TYR A 143 3.53 21.37 7.77
N GLU A 144 4.01 21.15 9.00
CA GLU A 144 5.37 21.47 9.43
C GLU A 144 6.46 20.78 8.61
N MET A 145 6.23 19.52 8.24
CA MET A 145 7.11 18.77 7.34
C MET A 145 7.01 19.23 5.87
N GLY A 146 6.08 20.14 5.56
CA GLY A 146 5.79 20.58 4.19
C GLY A 146 5.16 19.49 3.32
N LEU A 147 4.57 18.47 3.93
CA LEU A 147 3.82 17.40 3.24
C LEU A 147 2.37 17.82 2.95
N SER A 148 1.92 18.98 3.46
CA SER A 148 0.60 19.56 3.20
C SER A 148 0.71 21.08 3.06
N GLY A 149 -0.16 21.71 2.25
CA GLY A 149 -0.34 23.15 2.15
C GLY A 149 0.73 23.94 1.37
N GLY A 150 1.83 23.35 0.94
CA GLY A 150 2.92 24.04 0.22
C GLY A 150 2.98 23.69 -1.27
N LYS A 151 3.61 24.59 -2.08
CA LYS A 151 3.78 24.38 -3.54
C LYS A 151 4.48 23.06 -3.89
N ASN A 152 5.45 22.60 -3.08
CA ASN A 152 6.22 21.38 -3.32
C ASN A 152 5.73 20.18 -2.48
N SER A 153 4.54 20.28 -1.88
CA SER A 153 4.05 19.23 -0.98
C SER A 153 3.82 17.89 -1.69
N VAL A 154 3.41 17.91 -2.95
CA VAL A 154 3.22 16.69 -3.76
C VAL A 154 4.55 15.99 -4.00
N GLU A 155 5.59 16.71 -4.40
CA GLU A 155 6.92 16.13 -4.64
C GLU A 155 7.53 15.58 -3.35
N LYS A 156 7.40 16.28 -2.23
CA LYS A 156 7.83 15.76 -0.94
C LYS A 156 7.07 14.48 -0.56
N ARG A 157 5.77 14.42 -0.81
CA ARG A 157 4.99 13.19 -0.61
C ARG A 157 5.43 12.04 -1.52
N LYS A 158 5.80 12.32 -2.77
CA LYS A 158 6.38 11.30 -3.66
C LYS A 158 7.69 10.74 -3.10
N ARG A 159 8.57 11.60 -2.58
CA ARG A 159 9.81 11.15 -1.92
C ARG A 159 9.50 10.23 -0.73
N VAL A 160 8.56 10.62 0.12
CA VAL A 160 8.11 9.77 1.23
C VAL A 160 7.58 8.43 0.71
N CYS A 161 6.76 8.45 -0.35
CA CYS A 161 6.26 7.21 -0.96
C CYS A 161 7.41 6.32 -1.43
N ARG A 162 8.40 6.87 -2.15
CA ARG A 162 9.57 6.11 -2.64
C ARG A 162 10.40 5.56 -1.49
N ALA A 163 10.75 6.41 -0.51
CA ALA A 163 11.56 6.01 0.64
C ALA A 163 10.91 4.91 1.49
N LEU A 164 9.59 4.90 1.59
CA LEU A 164 8.83 3.90 2.36
C LEU A 164 8.31 2.73 1.50
N GLY A 165 8.62 2.70 0.21
CA GLY A 165 8.11 1.67 -0.71
C GLY A 165 6.60 1.70 -0.89
N LEU A 166 5.98 2.88 -0.72
CA LEU A 166 4.56 3.10 -0.91
C LEU A 166 4.24 3.46 -2.37
N PRO A 167 3.02 3.17 -2.85
CA PRO A 167 2.57 3.61 -4.16
C PRO A 167 2.60 5.13 -4.31
N GLU A 168 3.18 5.64 -5.41
CA GLU A 168 3.29 7.09 -5.64
C GLU A 168 1.95 7.81 -5.75
N ASN A 169 0.88 7.11 -6.16
CA ASN A 169 -0.47 7.67 -6.23
C ASN A 169 -1.00 8.15 -4.87
N LEU A 170 -0.47 7.62 -3.74
CA LEU A 170 -0.77 8.12 -2.39
C LEU A 170 -0.26 9.56 -2.19
N SER A 171 0.70 10.02 -2.99
CA SER A 171 1.20 11.40 -2.94
C SER A 171 0.14 12.44 -3.30
N SER A 172 -0.92 12.07 -3.97
CA SER A 172 -2.03 12.97 -4.33
C SER A 172 -2.83 13.44 -3.10
N ASN A 173 -2.84 12.66 -2.00
CA ASN A 173 -3.63 12.95 -0.81
C ASN A 173 -2.78 12.78 0.47
N ALA A 174 -2.53 13.88 1.18
CA ALA A 174 -1.74 13.89 2.41
C ALA A 174 -2.34 13.01 3.51
N LYS A 175 -3.67 12.96 3.64
CA LYS A 175 -4.36 12.12 4.64
C LYS A 175 -4.19 10.65 4.30
N ALA A 176 -4.37 10.26 3.04
CA ALA A 176 -4.18 8.87 2.60
C ALA A 176 -2.73 8.41 2.80
N LEU A 177 -1.75 9.29 2.55
CA LEU A 177 -0.36 9.02 2.84
C LEU A 177 -0.12 8.81 4.34
N ALA A 178 -0.65 9.69 5.20
CA ALA A 178 -0.51 9.55 6.66
C ALA A 178 -1.12 8.25 7.19
N GLU A 179 -2.30 7.87 6.69
CA GLU A 179 -2.94 6.59 7.02
C GLU A 179 -2.07 5.40 6.59
N ALA A 180 -1.52 5.44 5.37
CA ALA A 180 -0.62 4.40 4.89
C ALA A 180 0.68 4.32 5.70
N CYS A 181 1.24 5.46 6.11
CA CYS A 181 2.42 5.52 6.98
C CYS A 181 2.14 4.92 8.36
N ALA A 182 0.97 5.22 8.95
CA ALA A 182 0.55 4.60 10.22
C ALA A 182 0.47 3.07 10.10
N LEU A 183 -0.01 2.54 8.97
CA LEU A 183 0.00 1.10 8.70
C LEU A 183 1.39 0.49 8.65
N LEU A 184 2.39 1.25 8.18
CA LEU A 184 3.80 0.86 8.19
C LEU A 184 4.46 1.07 9.56
N ARG A 185 3.74 1.56 10.57
CA ARG A 185 4.27 2.02 11.85
C ARG A 185 5.41 3.03 11.68
N ALA A 186 5.37 3.79 10.58
CA ALA A 186 6.31 4.87 10.35
C ALA A 186 5.90 6.05 11.24
N ASP A 187 6.78 6.39 12.17
CA ASP A 187 6.61 7.54 13.05
C ASP A 187 6.92 8.87 12.34
N GLU A 188 6.71 9.97 13.04
CA GLU A 188 6.94 11.31 12.50
C GLU A 188 8.40 11.52 12.09
N GLU A 189 9.35 10.97 12.85
CA GLU A 189 10.77 11.07 12.54
C GLU A 189 11.13 10.33 11.25
N THR A 190 10.56 9.15 11.05
CA THR A 190 10.71 8.38 9.81
C THR A 190 10.16 9.15 8.61
N LEU A 191 8.98 9.78 8.75
CA LEU A 191 8.41 10.60 7.69
C LEU A 191 9.27 11.84 7.41
N ARG A 192 9.78 12.48 8.44
CA ARG A 192 10.66 13.65 8.32
C ARG A 192 11.95 13.31 7.58
N ARG A 193 12.59 12.21 7.93
CA ARG A 193 13.78 11.69 7.19
C ARG A 193 13.45 11.39 5.74
N ALA A 194 12.35 10.67 5.50
CA ALA A 194 11.92 10.33 4.15
C ALA A 194 11.59 11.56 3.29
N ALA A 195 11.01 12.61 3.89
CA ALA A 195 10.71 13.86 3.19
C ALA A 195 11.96 14.67 2.81
N LEU A 196 13.05 14.49 3.57
CA LEU A 196 14.33 15.17 3.37
C LEU A 196 15.30 14.35 2.52
N SER A 197 15.06 13.07 2.28
CA SER A 197 15.92 12.24 1.44
C SER A 197 16.00 12.83 0.02
N GLN A 198 17.23 13.02 -0.47
CA GLN A 198 17.45 13.39 -1.87
C GLN A 198 17.17 12.17 -2.74
N ASP A 199 16.62 12.40 -3.93
CA ASP A 199 16.43 11.33 -4.91
C ASP A 199 17.80 10.74 -5.26
N ALA A 200 18.07 9.51 -4.89
CA ALA A 200 19.35 8.83 -5.19
C ALA A 200 19.60 8.62 -6.72
N GLU A 201 18.65 9.02 -7.56
CA GLU A 201 18.74 8.91 -9.01
C GLU A 201 19.11 10.21 -9.73
N GLY A 202 19.12 11.37 -9.05
CA GLY A 202 19.46 12.67 -9.68
C GLY A 202 20.95 12.92 -9.85
N THR A 203 21.82 12.13 -9.23
CA THR A 203 23.28 12.38 -9.27
C THR A 203 24.01 11.66 -10.42
N LYS A 204 23.37 10.73 -11.13
CA LYS A 204 24.02 10.00 -12.22
C LYS A 204 23.85 10.61 -13.62
N GLU A 205 22.92 11.52 -13.81
CA GLU A 205 22.75 12.19 -15.12
C GLU A 205 23.56 13.49 -15.26
N CYS A 206 23.94 14.13 -14.14
CA CYS A 206 24.73 15.37 -14.20
C CYS A 206 26.24 15.12 -14.42
N GLU A 207 26.75 13.94 -14.06
CA GLU A 207 28.18 13.61 -14.32
C GLU A 207 28.47 13.16 -15.75
N ARG A 208 27.46 12.71 -16.51
CA ARG A 208 27.63 12.32 -17.92
C ARG A 208 27.53 13.49 -18.93
N ALA A 209 26.98 14.62 -18.52
CA ALA A 209 26.87 15.79 -19.37
C ALA A 209 28.11 16.71 -19.30
N GLY A 210 29.00 16.52 -18.32
CA GLY A 210 30.18 17.35 -18.13
C GLY A 210 31.46 16.87 -18.83
N GLU A 211 31.46 15.66 -19.40
CA GLU A 211 32.68 15.09 -20.05
C GLU A 211 32.77 15.22 -21.57
N THR A 212 31.74 15.79 -22.23
CA THR A 212 31.72 15.91 -23.69
C THR A 212 32.12 17.31 -24.24
N GLU A 213 32.46 18.27 -23.38
CA GLU A 213 32.86 19.63 -23.83
C GLU A 213 34.34 19.98 -23.66
N LYS A 214 35.22 19.02 -23.45
CA LYS A 214 36.70 19.29 -23.33
C LYS A 214 37.55 18.54 -24.36
N ASN A 215 37.06 18.28 -25.55
CA ASN A 215 37.91 17.84 -26.65
C ASN A 215 37.36 18.38 -28.00
N THR A 216 37.60 19.63 -28.26
CA THR A 216 37.74 20.18 -29.62
C THR A 216 38.70 21.38 -29.57
#